data_da9611249868b319314300b39760a515
#
_entry.id   da9611249868b319314300b39760a515
#
_cell.length_a   1.000
_cell.length_b   1.000
_cell.length_c   1.000
_cell.angle_alpha   90.00
_cell.angle_beta   90.00
_cell.angle_gamma   90.00
#
_symmetry.space_group_name_H-M   'P 1'
#
loop_
_entity.id
_entity.type
_entity.pdbx_description
1 polymer ?
#
loop_
_entity_poly.entity_id
_entity_poly.type
_entity_poly.pdbx_seq_one_letter_code
_entity_poly.pdbx_strand_id
1 'polypeptide(L)'
;MACWAVAGLRSAAWGIPGQSPDQVAAWVRDNPVLRPRPGETLNINRVEPDRSRFTFLASVAPPGRIINPLDRETIRSERMTFFRPQGLTAEDLFQAIRDVYGPEIAADLDQAVEVIRYPSPEALAGSPGYTLALAIQGVVLRGNQFVYWLELTQNPDGRVQQGQVWVFQEEWLPKVEGELAERFPLQVMTR
;
A
#
# COMPACT_ATOMS: atom_id res chain seq x y z
N MET A 1 12.51 -28.79 42.64
CA MET A 1 11.87 -29.00 41.30
C MET A 1 11.49 -27.64 40.77
N ALA A 2 12.25 -27.14 39.78
CA ALA A 2 12.02 -25.84 39.17
C ALA A 2 11.23 -26.05 37.86
N CYS A 3 9.94 -25.64 37.81
CA CYS A 3 9.17 -25.59 36.59
C CYS A 3 9.63 -24.41 35.73
N TRP A 4 10.27 -24.70 34.63
CA TRP A 4 10.55 -23.73 33.57
C TRP A 4 9.25 -23.55 32.78
N ALA A 5 8.60 -22.39 32.96
CA ALA A 5 7.52 -21.95 32.06
C ALA A 5 8.18 -21.58 30.73
N VAL A 6 7.99 -22.41 29.72
CA VAL A 6 8.28 -22.08 28.33
C VAL A 6 7.23 -21.05 27.93
N ALA A 7 7.58 -19.77 27.98
CA ALA A 7 6.82 -18.73 27.32
C ALA A 7 6.85 -19.01 25.83
N GLY A 8 5.78 -19.58 25.29
CA GLY A 8 5.61 -19.76 23.86
C GLY A 8 5.68 -18.39 23.20
N LEU A 9 6.72 -18.17 22.42
CA LEU A 9 6.79 -17.10 21.44
C LEU A 9 5.56 -17.26 20.53
N ARG A 10 4.53 -16.48 20.78
CA ARG A 10 3.48 -16.30 19.79
C ARG A 10 4.15 -15.63 18.61
N SER A 11 4.40 -16.38 17.54
CA SER A 11 4.67 -15.78 16.24
C SER A 11 3.53 -14.80 16.00
N ALA A 12 3.83 -13.52 15.97
CA ALA A 12 2.86 -12.52 15.56
C ALA A 12 2.41 -12.96 14.16
N ALA A 13 1.13 -13.31 14.02
CA ALA A 13 0.56 -13.59 12.72
C ALA A 13 0.58 -12.26 11.96
N TRP A 14 1.48 -12.15 11.01
CA TRP A 14 1.67 -10.96 10.20
C TRP A 14 0.56 -10.95 9.16
N GLY A 15 -0.26 -9.94 9.17
CA GLY A 15 -1.26 -9.73 8.13
C GLY A 15 -0.62 -9.08 6.91
N ILE A 16 0.13 -9.85 6.17
CA ILE A 16 0.91 -9.40 5.02
C ILE A 16 0.55 -10.24 3.79
N PRO A 17 0.73 -9.72 2.57
CA PRO A 17 0.56 -10.50 1.35
C PRO A 17 1.35 -11.81 1.38
N GLY A 18 0.74 -12.88 0.87
CA GLY A 18 1.27 -14.24 0.93
C GLY A 18 0.61 -15.14 1.98
N GLN A 19 -0.21 -14.58 2.87
CA GLN A 19 -0.95 -15.34 3.88
C GLN A 19 -2.39 -15.67 3.43
N SER A 20 -3.02 -16.64 4.11
CA SER A 20 -4.41 -16.96 3.84
C SER A 20 -5.36 -15.85 4.31
N PRO A 21 -6.56 -15.72 3.70
CA PRO A 21 -7.56 -14.76 4.14
C PRO A 21 -7.89 -14.83 5.63
N ASP A 22 -7.93 -16.03 6.21
CA ASP A 22 -8.22 -16.23 7.64
C ASP A 22 -7.09 -15.70 8.54
N GLN A 23 -5.83 -15.89 8.15
CA GLN A 23 -4.68 -15.36 8.87
C GLN A 23 -4.68 -13.83 8.84
N VAL A 24 -4.92 -13.24 7.66
CA VAL A 24 -4.99 -11.78 7.51
C VAL A 24 -6.19 -11.22 8.27
N ALA A 25 -7.37 -11.87 8.22
CA ALA A 25 -8.54 -11.45 8.99
C ALA A 25 -8.28 -11.48 10.52
N ALA A 26 -7.55 -12.48 11.00
CA ALA A 26 -7.15 -12.56 12.40
C ALA A 26 -6.22 -11.40 12.78
N TRP A 27 -5.23 -11.10 11.95
CA TRP A 27 -4.33 -9.98 12.17
C TRP A 27 -5.07 -8.63 12.12
N VAL A 28 -5.96 -8.41 11.13
CA VAL A 28 -6.78 -7.20 11.04
C VAL A 28 -7.59 -6.99 12.31
N ARG A 29 -8.20 -8.06 12.85
CA ARG A 29 -9.00 -7.98 14.08
C ARG A 29 -8.19 -7.50 15.27
N ASP A 30 -6.95 -7.95 15.40
CA ASP A 30 -6.08 -7.67 16.53
C ASP A 30 -5.21 -6.40 16.31
N ASN A 31 -5.29 -5.79 15.12
CA ASN A 31 -4.50 -4.62 14.76
C ASN A 31 -5.06 -3.33 15.43
N PRO A 32 -4.25 -2.64 16.26
CA PRO A 32 -4.71 -1.48 17.03
C PRO A 32 -5.00 -0.24 16.16
N VAL A 33 -4.43 -0.18 14.96
CA VAL A 33 -4.61 0.94 14.01
C VAL A 33 -5.87 0.72 13.19
N LEU A 34 -6.07 -0.48 12.67
CA LEU A 34 -7.21 -0.81 11.80
C LEU A 34 -8.54 -0.82 12.56
N ARG A 35 -8.57 -1.29 13.81
CA ARG A 35 -9.75 -1.30 14.72
C ARG A 35 -11.04 -1.69 14.00
N PRO A 36 -11.17 -2.92 13.49
CA PRO A 36 -12.33 -3.32 12.71
C PRO A 36 -13.61 -3.24 13.53
N ARG A 37 -14.71 -2.82 12.90
CA ARG A 37 -16.05 -2.88 13.47
C ARG A 37 -16.61 -4.29 13.35
N PRO A 38 -17.63 -4.66 14.12
CA PRO A 38 -18.30 -5.95 13.95
C PRO A 38 -18.71 -6.18 12.49
N GLY A 39 -18.28 -7.31 11.92
CA GLY A 39 -18.53 -7.66 10.51
C GLY A 39 -17.48 -7.19 9.51
N GLU A 40 -16.58 -6.29 9.87
CA GLU A 40 -15.41 -5.95 9.05
C GLU A 40 -14.30 -6.99 9.25
N THR A 41 -13.72 -7.49 8.15
CA THR A 41 -12.64 -8.49 8.20
C THR A 41 -11.45 -8.05 7.33
N LEU A 42 -11.56 -8.23 6.01
CA LEU A 42 -10.50 -7.89 5.04
C LEU A 42 -10.69 -6.50 4.40
N ASN A 43 -11.81 -5.86 4.68
CA ASN A 43 -12.15 -4.52 4.20
C ASN A 43 -12.58 -3.65 5.37
N ILE A 44 -11.80 -2.63 5.65
CA ILE A 44 -12.00 -1.68 6.75
C ILE A 44 -12.26 -0.30 6.17
N ASN A 45 -13.33 0.36 6.62
CA ASN A 45 -13.66 1.71 6.19
C ASN A 45 -13.79 2.63 7.40
N ARG A 46 -13.16 3.80 7.31
CA ARG A 46 -13.23 4.85 8.33
C ARG A 46 -13.60 6.18 7.70
N VAL A 47 -14.50 6.88 8.36
CA VAL A 47 -14.84 8.27 8.06
C VAL A 47 -14.74 9.03 9.37
N GLU A 48 -13.88 10.02 9.41
CA GLU A 48 -13.65 10.85 10.57
C GLU A 48 -14.54 12.12 10.54
N PRO A 49 -14.74 12.78 11.68
CA PRO A 49 -15.57 14.00 11.78
C PRO A 49 -15.12 15.14 10.87
N ASP A 50 -13.82 15.23 10.58
CA ASP A 50 -13.21 16.21 9.66
C ASP A 50 -13.39 15.85 8.18
N ARG A 51 -14.19 14.80 7.89
CA ARG A 51 -14.43 14.20 6.56
C ARG A 51 -13.23 13.48 5.95
N SER A 52 -12.16 13.24 6.70
CA SER A 52 -11.10 12.34 6.26
C SER A 52 -11.64 10.93 6.13
N ARG A 53 -11.15 10.21 5.11
CA ARG A 53 -11.54 8.82 4.85
C ARG A 53 -10.30 7.96 4.74
N PHE A 54 -10.39 6.79 5.33
CA PHE A 54 -9.39 5.74 5.24
C PHE A 54 -10.07 4.42 4.89
N THR A 55 -9.48 3.69 3.96
CA THR A 55 -9.89 2.32 3.63
C THR A 55 -8.67 1.43 3.63
N PHE A 56 -8.77 0.28 4.28
CA PHE A 56 -7.83 -0.84 4.14
C PHE A 56 -8.56 -1.99 3.45
N LEU A 57 -7.93 -2.60 2.46
CA LEU A 57 -8.45 -3.75 1.72
C LEU A 57 -7.35 -4.77 1.51
N ALA A 58 -7.48 -5.95 2.10
CA ALA A 58 -6.70 -7.13 1.75
C ALA A 58 -7.41 -7.94 0.66
N SER A 59 -6.71 -8.31 -0.39
CA SER A 59 -7.29 -8.88 -1.61
C SER A 59 -6.53 -10.11 -2.11
N VAL A 60 -7.28 -11.11 -2.53
CA VAL A 60 -6.76 -12.26 -3.30
C VAL A 60 -6.43 -11.89 -4.75
N ALA A 61 -6.87 -10.73 -5.23
CA ALA A 61 -6.46 -10.19 -6.52
C ALA A 61 -5.07 -9.57 -6.43
N PRO A 62 -4.24 -9.68 -7.48
CA PRO A 62 -2.98 -8.97 -7.56
C PRO A 62 -3.18 -7.45 -7.60
N PRO A 63 -2.12 -6.66 -7.33
CA PRO A 63 -2.20 -5.20 -7.36
C PRO A 63 -2.53 -4.68 -8.77
N GLY A 64 -3.06 -3.45 -8.84
CA GLY A 64 -3.40 -2.78 -10.10
C GLY A 64 -4.75 -3.18 -10.67
N ARG A 65 -4.84 -3.38 -11.98
CA ARG A 65 -6.08 -3.81 -12.65
C ARG A 65 -6.52 -5.18 -12.15
N ILE A 66 -7.80 -5.29 -11.85
CA ILE A 66 -8.39 -6.54 -11.36
C ILE A 66 -8.36 -7.59 -12.48
N ILE A 67 -7.60 -8.65 -12.24
CA ILE A 67 -7.70 -9.90 -12.99
C ILE A 67 -8.47 -10.88 -12.10
N ASN A 68 -9.37 -11.65 -12.69
CA ASN A 68 -10.12 -12.64 -11.92
C ASN A 68 -9.13 -13.68 -11.36
N PRO A 69 -8.94 -13.79 -10.04
CA PRO A 69 -7.96 -14.69 -9.49
C PRO A 69 -8.44 -16.15 -9.69
N LEU A 70 -7.56 -16.99 -10.22
CA LEU A 70 -7.80 -18.43 -10.34
C LEU A 70 -7.73 -19.14 -8.97
N ASP A 71 -6.97 -18.55 -8.05
CA ASP A 71 -6.78 -19.01 -6.68
C ASP A 71 -7.28 -17.93 -5.71
N ARG A 72 -7.99 -18.35 -4.66
CA ARG A 72 -8.53 -17.48 -3.60
C ARG A 72 -7.99 -17.84 -2.21
N GLU A 73 -6.96 -18.66 -2.16
CA GLU A 73 -6.42 -19.18 -0.91
C GLU A 73 -5.39 -18.23 -0.28
N THR A 74 -4.88 -17.27 -1.08
CA THR A 74 -3.79 -16.40 -0.65
C THR A 74 -4.11 -14.93 -0.91
N ILE A 75 -3.89 -14.07 0.08
CA ILE A 75 -3.90 -12.61 -0.09
C ILE A 75 -2.67 -12.22 -0.91
N ARG A 76 -2.87 -11.56 -2.04
CA ARG A 76 -1.81 -11.17 -2.98
C ARG A 76 -1.43 -9.71 -2.90
N SER A 77 -2.37 -8.88 -2.47
CA SER A 77 -2.14 -7.46 -2.30
C SER A 77 -2.97 -6.89 -1.16
N GLU A 78 -2.44 -5.85 -0.55
CA GLU A 78 -3.15 -5.02 0.41
C GLU A 78 -3.10 -3.58 -0.06
N ARG A 79 -4.22 -2.88 0.07
CA ARG A 79 -4.35 -1.50 -0.35
C ARG A 79 -4.90 -0.64 0.77
N MET A 80 -4.22 0.45 1.04
CA MET A 80 -4.72 1.56 1.85
C MET A 80 -5.08 2.72 0.94
N THR A 81 -6.24 3.32 1.13
CA THR A 81 -6.68 4.51 0.38
C THR A 81 -7.01 5.63 1.36
N PHE A 82 -6.59 6.81 1.04
CA PHE A 82 -6.72 8.00 1.88
C PHE A 82 -7.42 9.13 1.13
N PHE A 83 -8.29 9.83 1.84
CA PHE A 83 -8.76 11.14 1.47
C PHE A 83 -8.65 12.06 2.69
N ARG A 84 -7.92 13.18 2.56
CA ARG A 84 -7.75 14.20 3.61
C ARG A 84 -8.07 15.58 3.04
N PRO A 85 -9.17 16.23 3.47
CA PRO A 85 -9.54 17.56 2.99
C PRO A 85 -8.46 18.63 3.24
N GLN A 86 -7.68 18.48 4.32
CA GLN A 86 -6.62 19.40 4.72
C GLN A 86 -5.34 19.25 3.90
N GLY A 87 -5.20 18.17 3.17
CA GLY A 87 -4.02 17.81 2.39
C GLY A 87 -3.44 16.46 2.80
N LEU A 88 -2.71 15.84 1.86
CA LEU A 88 -2.04 14.57 2.01
C LEU A 88 -0.64 14.67 1.41
N THR A 89 0.34 14.13 2.09
CA THR A 89 1.74 14.10 1.66
C THR A 89 2.22 12.66 1.44
N ALA A 90 3.36 12.50 0.77
CA ALA A 90 4.01 11.19 0.65
C ALA A 90 4.43 10.64 2.03
N GLU A 91 4.90 11.51 2.93
CA GLU A 91 5.28 11.09 4.30
C GLU A 91 4.08 10.55 5.08
N ASP A 92 2.87 11.10 4.89
CA ASP A 92 1.66 10.54 5.48
C ASP A 92 1.41 9.09 5.03
N LEU A 93 1.69 8.78 3.76
CA LEU A 93 1.57 7.42 3.23
C LEU A 93 2.64 6.49 3.80
N PHE A 94 3.90 6.93 3.89
CA PHE A 94 4.97 6.18 4.53
C PHE A 94 4.66 5.91 6.00
N GLN A 95 4.20 6.91 6.73
CA GLN A 95 3.84 6.77 8.13
C GLN A 95 2.69 5.79 8.31
N ALA A 96 1.70 5.79 7.43
CA ALA A 96 0.59 4.84 7.48
C ALA A 96 1.06 3.38 7.32
N ILE A 97 2.05 3.11 6.46
CA ILE A 97 2.66 1.78 6.35
C ILE A 97 3.29 1.38 7.70
N ARG A 98 4.12 2.26 8.28
CA ARG A 98 4.78 2.00 9.56
C ARG A 98 3.78 1.74 10.68
N ASP A 99 2.72 2.54 10.75
CA ASP A 99 1.70 2.43 11.80
C ASP A 99 0.87 1.14 11.68
N VAL A 100 0.47 0.77 10.46
CA VAL A 100 -0.38 -0.39 10.21
C VAL A 100 0.39 -1.70 10.36
N TYR A 101 1.60 -1.78 9.80
CA TYR A 101 2.34 -3.05 9.72
C TYR A 101 3.39 -3.22 10.81
N GLY A 102 3.76 -2.14 11.50
CA GLY A 102 4.72 -2.20 12.61
C GLY A 102 6.19 -2.25 12.17
N PRO A 103 7.11 -2.50 13.13
CA PRO A 103 8.52 -2.18 12.98
C PRO A 103 9.29 -3.02 11.95
N GLU A 104 8.90 -4.27 11.70
CA GLU A 104 9.64 -5.11 10.74
C GLU A 104 9.37 -4.68 9.30
N ILE A 105 8.11 -4.38 8.96
CA ILE A 105 7.75 -3.85 7.64
C ILE A 105 8.26 -2.42 7.49
N ALA A 106 8.26 -1.64 8.57
CA ALA A 106 8.90 -0.32 8.57
C ALA A 106 10.39 -0.42 8.22
N ALA A 107 11.13 -1.38 8.79
CA ALA A 107 12.54 -1.59 8.49
C ALA A 107 12.79 -2.08 7.05
N ASP A 108 11.90 -2.91 6.49
CA ASP A 108 11.95 -3.32 5.09
C ASP A 108 11.71 -2.12 4.15
N LEU A 109 10.71 -1.29 4.47
CA LEU A 109 10.40 -0.06 3.74
C LEU A 109 11.55 0.94 3.78
N ASP A 110 12.19 1.12 4.93
CA ASP A 110 13.32 2.07 5.10
C ASP A 110 14.57 1.65 4.31
N GLN A 111 14.70 0.37 3.97
CA GLN A 111 15.75 -0.18 3.11
C GLN A 111 15.33 -0.33 1.65
N ALA A 112 14.06 -0.06 1.35
CA ALA A 112 13.53 -0.27 0.02
C ALA A 112 14.15 0.71 -0.99
N VAL A 113 14.41 0.22 -2.20
CA VAL A 113 14.97 1.01 -3.30
C VAL A 113 13.89 1.38 -4.29
N GLU A 114 13.94 2.61 -4.78
CA GLU A 114 13.05 3.07 -5.83
C GLU A 114 13.34 2.33 -7.14
N VAL A 115 12.31 1.77 -7.76
CA VAL A 115 12.41 1.05 -9.04
C VAL A 115 11.61 1.73 -10.15
N ILE A 116 10.52 2.41 -9.82
CA ILE A 116 9.70 3.15 -10.78
C ILE A 116 9.28 4.49 -10.14
N ARG A 117 9.31 5.53 -10.96
CA ARG A 117 8.69 6.84 -10.64
C ARG A 117 7.86 7.33 -11.83
N TYR A 118 6.74 7.93 -11.55
CA TYR A 118 5.91 8.57 -12.56
C TYR A 118 5.14 9.78 -11.99
N PRO A 119 4.80 10.78 -12.81
CA PRO A 119 5.39 10.94 -14.15
C PRO A 119 6.91 11.14 -14.04
N SER A 120 7.63 10.86 -15.14
CA SER A 120 9.08 11.13 -15.14
C SER A 120 9.35 12.62 -14.96
N PRO A 121 10.52 13.03 -14.40
CA PRO A 121 10.89 14.44 -14.26
C PRO A 121 10.87 15.19 -15.58
N GLU A 122 11.25 14.54 -16.69
CA GLU A 122 11.23 15.10 -18.04
C GLU A 122 9.79 15.38 -18.49
N ALA A 123 8.85 14.48 -18.19
CA ALA A 123 7.45 14.68 -18.52
C ALA A 123 6.85 15.84 -17.72
N LEU A 124 7.24 16.01 -16.45
CA LEU A 124 6.84 17.15 -15.64
C LEU A 124 7.39 18.47 -16.18
N ALA A 125 8.67 18.50 -16.56
CA ALA A 125 9.33 19.70 -17.07
C ALA A 125 8.83 20.13 -18.45
N GLY A 126 8.42 19.17 -19.29
CA GLY A 126 7.98 19.41 -20.67
C GLY A 126 6.49 19.75 -20.83
N SER A 127 5.69 19.75 -19.75
CA SER A 127 4.24 19.92 -19.85
C SER A 127 3.79 21.28 -19.35
N PRO A 128 3.21 22.12 -20.22
CA PRO A 128 2.77 23.48 -19.86
C PRO A 128 1.37 23.49 -19.19
N GLY A 129 1.10 22.61 -18.24
CA GLY A 129 -0.16 22.66 -17.51
C GLY A 129 -0.64 21.34 -16.94
N TYR A 130 -1.76 21.41 -16.21
CA TYR A 130 -2.41 20.26 -15.61
C TYR A 130 -2.96 19.32 -16.69
N THR A 131 -2.51 18.07 -16.67
CA THR A 131 -3.16 16.97 -17.39
C THR A 131 -3.51 15.86 -16.41
N LEU A 132 -4.50 15.05 -16.71
CA LEU A 132 -4.90 13.95 -15.83
C LEU A 132 -3.73 12.97 -15.59
N ALA A 133 -2.88 12.76 -16.58
CA ALA A 133 -1.71 11.90 -16.47
C ALA A 133 -0.62 12.47 -15.53
N LEU A 134 -0.52 13.81 -15.44
CA LEU A 134 0.41 14.48 -14.53
C LEU A 134 -0.17 14.70 -13.12
N ALA A 135 -1.49 14.60 -12.99
CA ALA A 135 -2.17 14.72 -11.71
C ALA A 135 -1.88 13.55 -10.77
N ILE A 136 -1.50 12.40 -11.32
CA ILE A 136 -1.19 11.20 -10.53
C ILE A 136 0.33 11.07 -10.48
N GLN A 137 0.86 11.17 -9.27
CA GLN A 137 2.29 11.02 -9.00
C GLN A 137 2.49 9.77 -8.16
N GLY A 138 3.40 8.91 -8.58
CA GLY A 138 3.64 7.68 -7.86
C GLY A 138 5.09 7.22 -7.88
N VAL A 139 5.38 6.36 -6.92
CA VAL A 139 6.65 5.68 -6.76
C VAL A 139 6.42 4.22 -6.41
N VAL A 140 7.21 3.34 -7.00
CA VAL A 140 7.27 1.93 -6.61
C VAL A 140 8.63 1.69 -5.99
N LEU A 141 8.61 1.18 -4.77
CA LEU A 141 9.79 0.85 -3.97
C LEU A 141 9.85 -0.67 -3.80
N ARG A 142 11.03 -1.25 -3.98
CA ARG A 142 11.26 -2.66 -3.75
C ARG A 142 12.09 -2.83 -2.47
N GLY A 143 11.48 -3.42 -1.43
CA GLY A 143 12.14 -3.89 -0.23
C GLY A 143 12.75 -5.28 -0.41
N ASN A 144 13.21 -5.88 0.69
CA ASN A 144 13.71 -7.24 0.70
C ASN A 144 12.59 -8.29 0.80
N GLN A 145 11.43 -7.90 1.32
CA GLN A 145 10.28 -8.77 1.55
C GLN A 145 9.10 -8.40 0.65
N PHE A 146 8.83 -7.09 0.49
CA PHE A 146 7.65 -6.59 -0.21
C PHE A 146 7.99 -5.47 -1.17
N VAL A 147 7.03 -5.24 -2.07
CA VAL A 147 6.99 -4.07 -2.94
C VAL A 147 5.93 -3.12 -2.40
N TYR A 148 6.27 -1.84 -2.36
CA TYR A 148 5.43 -0.74 -1.91
C TYR A 148 5.16 0.20 -3.08
N TRP A 149 3.89 0.35 -3.44
CA TRP A 149 3.50 1.26 -4.50
C TRP A 149 2.65 2.37 -3.90
N LEU A 150 3.18 3.59 -3.92
CA LEU A 150 2.55 4.79 -3.37
C LEU A 150 2.10 5.68 -4.51
N GLU A 151 0.88 6.20 -4.42
CA GLU A 151 0.31 7.16 -5.36
C GLU A 151 -0.32 8.34 -4.61
N LEU A 152 -0.11 9.53 -5.15
CA LEU A 152 -0.79 10.76 -4.76
C LEU A 152 -1.53 11.34 -5.96
N THR A 153 -2.74 11.82 -5.73
CA THR A 153 -3.55 12.47 -6.77
C THR A 153 -3.72 13.95 -6.45
N GLN A 154 -3.25 14.78 -7.36
CA GLN A 154 -3.41 16.24 -7.32
C GLN A 154 -4.71 16.64 -8.01
N ASN A 155 -5.49 17.49 -7.36
CA ASN A 155 -6.68 18.10 -7.94
C ASN A 155 -6.31 19.24 -8.93
N PRO A 156 -7.26 19.69 -9.79
CA PRO A 156 -7.01 20.81 -10.71
C PRO A 156 -6.61 22.11 -10.04
N ASP A 157 -6.94 22.29 -8.76
CA ASP A 157 -6.55 23.46 -7.94
C ASP A 157 -5.14 23.33 -7.33
N GLY A 158 -4.40 22.28 -7.68
CA GLY A 158 -3.04 22.03 -7.22
C GLY A 158 -2.94 21.34 -5.86
N ARG A 159 -4.07 20.99 -5.21
CA ARG A 159 -4.07 20.34 -3.91
C ARG A 159 -3.98 18.83 -4.03
N VAL A 160 -3.19 18.22 -3.17
CA VAL A 160 -3.14 16.76 -3.01
C VAL A 160 -4.02 16.38 -1.82
N GLN A 161 -5.13 15.70 -2.07
CA GLN A 161 -6.09 15.28 -1.03
C GLN A 161 -6.36 13.79 -1.06
N GLN A 162 -5.93 13.11 -2.10
CA GLN A 162 -6.12 11.67 -2.27
C GLN A 162 -4.79 10.97 -2.46
N GLY A 163 -4.69 9.77 -1.92
CA GLY A 163 -3.54 8.91 -2.11
C GLY A 163 -3.87 7.47 -1.82
N GLN A 164 -3.00 6.60 -2.27
CA GLN A 164 -3.10 5.17 -1.99
C GLN A 164 -1.73 4.54 -1.83
N VAL A 165 -1.72 3.45 -1.10
CA VAL A 165 -0.58 2.57 -0.92
C VAL A 165 -1.00 1.16 -1.25
N TRP A 166 -0.18 0.46 -2.02
CA TRP A 166 -0.26 -0.98 -2.20
C TRP A 166 0.96 -1.63 -1.57
N VAL A 167 0.73 -2.76 -0.90
CA VAL A 167 1.78 -3.66 -0.42
C VAL A 167 1.54 -5.02 -1.07
N PHE A 168 2.57 -5.60 -1.69
CA PHE A 168 2.44 -6.86 -2.42
C PHE A 168 3.78 -7.58 -2.57
N GLN A 169 3.74 -8.84 -2.98
CA GLN A 169 4.94 -9.66 -3.19
C GLN A 169 5.64 -9.31 -4.52
N GLU A 170 6.96 -9.45 -4.56
CA GLU A 170 7.81 -9.09 -5.71
C GLU A 170 7.39 -9.76 -7.03
N GLU A 171 6.81 -10.94 -6.97
CA GLU A 171 6.32 -11.67 -8.16
C GLU A 171 5.32 -10.86 -9.01
N TRP A 172 4.63 -9.87 -8.42
CA TRP A 172 3.66 -9.02 -9.08
C TRP A 172 4.25 -7.72 -9.65
N LEU A 173 5.53 -7.44 -9.37
CA LEU A 173 6.18 -6.23 -9.87
C LEU A 173 6.16 -6.12 -11.40
N PRO A 174 6.46 -7.18 -12.19
CA PRO A 174 6.43 -7.07 -13.66
C PRO A 174 5.04 -6.70 -14.20
N LYS A 175 3.95 -7.17 -13.54
CA LYS A 175 2.58 -6.79 -13.91
C LYS A 175 2.33 -5.30 -13.69
N VAL A 176 2.74 -4.79 -12.51
CA VAL A 176 2.60 -3.36 -12.17
C VAL A 176 3.42 -2.49 -13.11
N GLU A 177 4.66 -2.87 -13.42
CA GLU A 177 5.51 -2.18 -14.39
C GLU A 177 4.83 -2.07 -15.76
N GLY A 178 4.29 -3.17 -16.29
CA GLY A 178 3.58 -3.17 -17.56
C GLY A 178 2.36 -2.25 -17.57
N GLU A 179 1.54 -2.30 -16.52
CA GLU A 179 0.35 -1.45 -16.41
C GLU A 179 0.68 0.04 -16.25
N LEU A 180 1.74 0.36 -15.51
CA LEU A 180 2.18 1.74 -15.34
C LEU A 180 2.77 2.29 -16.64
N ALA A 181 3.56 1.48 -17.37
CA ALA A 181 4.14 1.88 -18.67
C ALA A 181 3.09 2.20 -19.73
N GLU A 182 1.91 1.52 -19.67
CA GLU A 182 0.79 1.83 -20.57
C GLU A 182 0.09 3.16 -20.21
N ARG A 183 0.17 3.60 -18.95
CA ARG A 183 -0.62 4.72 -18.43
C ARG A 183 0.16 6.01 -18.29
N PHE A 184 1.46 5.93 -18.01
CA PHE A 184 2.28 7.06 -17.61
C PHE A 184 3.64 7.06 -18.30
N PRO A 185 4.21 8.26 -18.56
CA PRO A 185 5.63 8.38 -18.87
C PRO A 185 6.44 8.02 -17.61
N LEU A 186 7.13 6.88 -17.65
CA LEU A 186 7.88 6.34 -16.52
C LEU A 186 9.33 6.80 -16.51
N GLN A 187 9.87 6.92 -15.29
CA GLN A 187 11.30 6.78 -15.03
C GLN A 187 11.52 5.42 -14.36
N VAL A 188 12.17 4.50 -15.07
CA VAL A 188 12.57 3.19 -14.53
C VAL A 188 14.02 3.27 -14.11
N MET A 189 14.30 2.94 -12.83
CA MET A 189 15.66 2.90 -12.31
C MET A 189 16.31 1.59 -12.75
N THR A 190 17.24 1.66 -13.70
CA THR A 190 18.09 0.52 -14.05
C THR A 190 19.12 0.29 -12.94
N ARG A 191 19.33 -0.96 -12.60
CA ARG A 191 20.39 -1.39 -11.67
C ARG A 191 21.77 -1.26 -12.26
#